data_3a2199789615fa9baa25d3b32fe8b9fa
#
_entry.id   3a2199789615fa9baa25d3b32fe8b9fa
#
_cell.length_a   1.000
_cell.length_b   1.000
_cell.length_c   1.000
_cell.angle_alpha   90.00
_cell.angle_beta   90.00
_cell.angle_gamma   90.00
#
_symmetry.space_group_name_H-M   'P 1'
#
loop_
_entity.id
_entity.type
_entity.pdbx_description
1 polymer ?
#
loop_
_entity_poly.entity_id
_entity_poly.type
_entity_poly.pdbx_seq_one_letter_code
_entity_poly.pdbx_strand_id
1 'polypeptide(L)'
;QLRTLCADLQTLIRSETGHDAFIMIDQEGGAVTRLPESCINVPGSMALAATGDPETTYLAGKLTGEELRSLGVNFNLAPSVDVNCNPANPIIGVRSYGDTPATVAKYAAGMIRGLQDGGVLCLAKHFPGHGDTSLDSHLTLPCVDKPRDELERMELAPFRAAIADGVPAIMTAHILFPALDDSGVPATMSRRIVTGLLRGEMSFTGLVTSDCMEMQAVQKFFGSVNGVLAAMNAGVDLVLLSHTTLLSGEAAKAAAEALQSGKLDRKEMEESVDRILAAKAKLAAVPAAALMRSRPPP
;
A
#
# COMPACT_ATOMS: atom_id res chain seq x y z
N GLN A 1 -22.21 -1.50 13.02
CA GLN A 1 -21.50 -0.24 13.26
C GLN A 1 -20.53 0.09 12.11
N LEU A 2 -19.50 -0.74 11.83
CA LEU A 2 -18.51 -0.45 10.78
C LEU A 2 -19.17 -0.26 9.40
N ARG A 3 -20.08 -1.14 9.00
CA ARG A 3 -20.82 -1.02 7.71
C ARG A 3 -21.59 0.30 7.63
N THR A 4 -22.24 0.71 8.69
CA THR A 4 -22.98 1.99 8.74
C THR A 4 -22.01 3.16 8.57
N LEU A 5 -20.90 3.17 9.33
CA LEU A 5 -19.86 4.19 9.20
C LEU A 5 -19.32 4.29 7.77
N CYS A 6 -18.97 3.18 7.16
CA CYS A 6 -18.48 3.18 5.77
C CYS A 6 -19.54 3.72 4.79
N ALA A 7 -20.81 3.37 4.97
CA ALA A 7 -21.91 3.86 4.13
C ALA A 7 -22.12 5.38 4.31
N ASP A 8 -22.08 5.87 5.55
CA ASP A 8 -22.24 7.30 5.86
C ASP A 8 -21.08 8.11 5.26
N LEU A 9 -19.84 7.62 5.39
CA LEU A 9 -18.66 8.25 4.78
C LEU A 9 -18.76 8.28 3.25
N GLN A 10 -19.18 7.19 2.61
CA GLN A 10 -19.38 7.17 1.16
C GLN A 10 -20.45 8.19 0.73
N THR A 11 -21.56 8.26 1.46
CA THR A 11 -22.64 9.19 1.15
C THR A 11 -22.16 10.64 1.27
N LEU A 12 -21.47 10.97 2.37
CA LEU A 12 -20.93 12.31 2.59
C LEU A 12 -19.93 12.70 1.48
N ILE A 13 -18.93 11.86 1.21
CA ILE A 13 -17.88 12.19 0.25
C ILE A 13 -18.46 12.29 -1.17
N ARG A 14 -19.39 11.40 -1.53
CA ARG A 14 -20.06 11.46 -2.83
C ARG A 14 -20.88 12.74 -2.99
N SER A 15 -21.57 13.21 -1.93
CA SER A 15 -22.35 14.46 -1.99
C SER A 15 -21.46 15.69 -2.19
N GLU A 16 -20.27 15.68 -1.61
CA GLU A 16 -19.33 16.81 -1.68
C GLU A 16 -18.45 16.82 -2.93
N THR A 17 -18.10 15.64 -3.46
CA THR A 17 -17.09 15.52 -4.53
C THR A 17 -17.60 14.94 -5.84
N GLY A 18 -18.78 14.33 -5.84
CA GLY A 18 -19.33 13.57 -6.98
C GLY A 18 -18.68 12.18 -7.15
N HIS A 19 -17.73 11.79 -6.31
CA HIS A 19 -16.95 10.55 -6.43
C HIS A 19 -16.98 9.73 -5.14
N ASP A 20 -16.85 8.40 -5.29
CA ASP A 20 -16.71 7.49 -4.16
C ASP A 20 -15.35 7.68 -3.46
N ALA A 21 -15.33 7.46 -2.15
CA ALA A 21 -14.09 7.43 -1.38
C ALA A 21 -13.37 6.08 -1.53
N PHE A 22 -12.05 6.09 -1.43
CA PHE A 22 -11.31 4.90 -0.99
C PHE A 22 -11.44 4.79 0.53
N ILE A 23 -12.06 3.72 1.01
CA ILE A 23 -12.09 3.37 2.43
C ILE A 23 -11.06 2.25 2.62
N MET A 24 -9.96 2.61 3.28
CA MET A 24 -8.76 1.80 3.36
C MET A 24 -8.60 1.14 4.73
N ILE A 25 -7.95 -0.03 4.77
CA ILE A 25 -7.64 -0.76 6.00
C ILE A 25 -6.35 -1.57 5.84
N ASP A 26 -5.58 -1.73 6.92
CA ASP A 26 -4.50 -2.71 7.02
C ASP A 26 -5.06 -4.04 7.52
N GLN A 27 -5.51 -4.90 6.64
CA GLN A 27 -5.99 -6.24 6.95
C GLN A 27 -5.09 -7.28 6.26
N GLU A 28 -3.90 -7.51 6.84
CA GLU A 28 -2.92 -8.47 6.32
C GLU A 28 -3.24 -9.90 6.72
N GLY A 29 -3.97 -10.05 7.83
CA GLY A 29 -4.16 -11.31 8.55
C GLY A 29 -3.10 -11.52 9.64
N GLY A 30 -3.33 -12.52 10.52
CA GLY A 30 -2.42 -12.81 11.61
C GLY A 30 -2.17 -11.62 12.53
N ALA A 31 -0.91 -11.21 12.67
CA ALA A 31 -0.50 -10.14 13.58
C ALA A 31 -1.02 -8.75 13.19
N VAL A 32 -1.29 -8.51 11.90
CA VAL A 32 -1.82 -7.23 11.40
C VAL A 32 -3.26 -7.41 10.96
N THR A 33 -4.15 -7.29 11.93
CA THR A 33 -5.60 -7.45 11.81
C THR A 33 -6.29 -6.26 12.48
N ARG A 34 -7.26 -5.65 11.80
CA ARG A 34 -8.08 -4.53 12.29
C ARG A 34 -9.54 -4.92 12.45
N LEU A 35 -9.98 -5.96 11.77
CA LEU A 35 -11.34 -6.46 11.89
C LEU A 35 -11.54 -7.13 13.28
N PRO A 36 -12.73 -6.98 13.88
CA PRO A 36 -13.05 -7.64 15.14
C PRO A 36 -13.10 -9.17 14.98
N GLU A 37 -12.97 -9.90 16.09
CA GLU A 37 -12.99 -11.38 16.12
C GLU A 37 -14.26 -11.99 15.53
N SER A 38 -15.38 -11.25 15.52
CA SER A 38 -16.64 -11.68 14.89
C SER A 38 -16.61 -11.70 13.35
N CYS A 39 -15.56 -11.16 12.74
CA CYS A 39 -15.33 -11.17 11.30
C CYS A 39 -14.40 -12.33 10.90
N ILE A 40 -14.32 -12.59 9.60
CA ILE A 40 -13.36 -13.54 9.05
C ILE A 40 -11.96 -12.95 9.19
N ASN A 41 -11.12 -13.59 10.00
CA ASN A 41 -9.72 -13.27 10.17
C ASN A 41 -8.87 -14.45 9.69
N VAL A 42 -8.10 -14.23 8.63
CA VAL A 42 -7.22 -15.24 8.04
C VAL A 42 -5.87 -15.29 8.75
N PRO A 43 -5.14 -16.44 8.70
CA PRO A 43 -3.77 -16.51 9.19
C PRO A 43 -2.84 -15.49 8.48
N GLY A 44 -1.73 -15.13 9.15
CA GLY A 44 -0.72 -14.26 8.57
C GLY A 44 0.08 -14.91 7.44
N SER A 45 0.82 -14.08 6.69
CA SER A 45 1.52 -14.47 5.47
C SER A 45 2.46 -15.65 5.65
N MET A 46 3.28 -15.66 6.71
CA MET A 46 4.21 -16.78 6.97
C MET A 46 3.47 -18.10 7.23
N ALA A 47 2.36 -18.06 7.96
CA ALA A 47 1.55 -19.25 8.24
C ALA A 47 0.86 -19.77 6.97
N LEU A 48 0.36 -18.88 6.12
CA LEU A 48 -0.21 -19.25 4.81
C LEU A 48 0.85 -19.86 3.90
N ALA A 49 2.05 -19.31 3.85
CA ALA A 49 3.16 -19.88 3.05
C ALA A 49 3.62 -21.24 3.58
N ALA A 50 3.59 -21.44 4.90
CA ALA A 50 3.94 -22.73 5.54
C ALA A 50 3.01 -23.90 5.18
N THR A 51 1.83 -23.63 4.61
CA THR A 51 0.95 -24.68 4.07
C THR A 51 1.56 -25.39 2.85
N GLY A 52 2.52 -24.77 2.17
CA GLY A 52 3.11 -25.28 0.94
C GLY A 52 2.25 -25.08 -0.32
N ASP A 53 0.99 -24.66 -0.17
CA ASP A 53 0.02 -24.52 -1.25
C ASP A 53 -0.36 -23.04 -1.47
N PRO A 54 0.00 -22.45 -2.64
CA PRO A 54 -0.35 -21.07 -2.99
C PRO A 54 -1.86 -20.84 -3.13
N GLU A 55 -2.66 -21.87 -3.41
CA GLU A 55 -4.12 -21.75 -3.50
C GLU A 55 -4.72 -21.34 -2.15
N THR A 56 -4.11 -21.77 -1.05
CA THR A 56 -4.51 -21.33 0.29
C THR A 56 -4.42 -19.81 0.45
N THR A 57 -3.40 -19.19 -0.15
CA THR A 57 -3.23 -17.72 -0.12
C THR A 57 -4.28 -17.01 -0.97
N TYR A 58 -4.61 -17.57 -2.13
CA TYR A 58 -5.69 -17.06 -2.97
C TYR A 58 -7.04 -17.11 -2.25
N LEU A 59 -7.37 -18.24 -1.65
CA LEU A 59 -8.62 -18.39 -0.89
C LEU A 59 -8.69 -17.44 0.31
N ALA A 60 -7.58 -17.27 1.05
CA ALA A 60 -7.49 -16.33 2.15
C ALA A 60 -7.71 -14.88 1.67
N GLY A 61 -7.08 -14.50 0.56
CA GLY A 61 -7.25 -13.19 -0.06
C GLY A 61 -8.69 -12.95 -0.50
N LYS A 62 -9.32 -13.93 -1.15
CA LYS A 62 -10.70 -13.82 -1.61
C LYS A 62 -11.68 -13.68 -0.44
N LEU A 63 -11.58 -14.50 0.59
CA LEU A 63 -12.40 -14.41 1.79
C LEU A 63 -12.23 -13.04 2.48
N THR A 64 -10.99 -12.56 2.61
CA THR A 64 -10.71 -11.23 3.17
C THR A 64 -11.34 -10.13 2.32
N GLY A 65 -11.20 -10.18 1.01
CA GLY A 65 -11.79 -9.20 0.10
C GLY A 65 -13.31 -9.16 0.17
N GLU A 66 -13.97 -10.32 0.15
CA GLU A 66 -15.42 -10.46 0.29
C GLU A 66 -15.91 -9.90 1.63
N GLU A 67 -15.21 -10.20 2.74
CA GLU A 67 -15.56 -9.67 4.06
C GLU A 67 -15.42 -8.14 4.10
N LEU A 68 -14.29 -7.60 3.66
CA LEU A 68 -14.04 -6.16 3.59
C LEU A 68 -15.10 -5.46 2.74
N ARG A 69 -15.39 -5.98 1.55
CA ARG A 69 -16.40 -5.43 0.67
C ARG A 69 -17.79 -5.42 1.31
N SER A 70 -18.14 -6.49 2.03
CA SER A 70 -19.40 -6.60 2.75
C SER A 70 -19.57 -5.54 3.85
N LEU A 71 -18.45 -5.07 4.39
CA LEU A 71 -18.39 -4.03 5.42
C LEU A 71 -18.31 -2.60 4.84
N GLY A 72 -18.15 -2.47 3.52
CA GLY A 72 -18.03 -1.18 2.83
C GLY A 72 -16.60 -0.67 2.70
N VAL A 73 -15.60 -1.46 3.12
CA VAL A 73 -14.18 -1.21 2.85
C VAL A 73 -13.89 -1.65 1.42
N ASN A 74 -13.18 -0.84 0.65
CA ASN A 74 -12.95 -1.09 -0.77
C ASN A 74 -11.48 -1.10 -1.19
N PHE A 75 -10.54 -0.88 -0.25
CA PHE A 75 -9.12 -0.92 -0.51
C PHE A 75 -8.37 -1.53 0.69
N ASN A 76 -7.72 -2.66 0.48
CA ASN A 76 -6.88 -3.29 1.50
C ASN A 76 -5.41 -2.91 1.30
N LEU A 77 -4.77 -2.36 2.32
CA LEU A 77 -3.34 -2.02 2.34
C LEU A 77 -2.49 -3.28 2.60
N ALA A 78 -2.65 -4.29 1.75
CA ALA A 78 -2.00 -5.60 1.80
C ALA A 78 -1.94 -6.21 0.38
N PRO A 79 -1.04 -7.21 0.16
CA PRO A 79 -0.12 -7.84 1.09
C PRO A 79 1.22 -7.11 1.25
N SER A 80 1.98 -7.46 2.32
CA SER A 80 3.43 -7.25 2.34
C SER A 80 4.07 -8.20 1.34
N VAL A 81 4.97 -7.66 0.50
CA VAL A 81 5.84 -8.43 -0.40
C VAL A 81 7.32 -8.27 -0.01
N ASP A 82 7.56 -7.83 1.22
CA ASP A 82 8.90 -7.73 1.78
C ASP A 82 9.49 -9.11 1.99
N VAL A 83 10.76 -9.29 1.64
CA VAL A 83 11.50 -10.54 1.85
C VAL A 83 12.10 -10.53 3.25
N ASN A 84 11.77 -11.50 4.10
CA ASN A 84 12.30 -11.60 5.47
C ASN A 84 13.74 -12.12 5.48
N CYS A 85 14.65 -11.40 4.79
CA CYS A 85 16.05 -11.78 4.64
C CYS A 85 16.91 -11.46 5.87
N ASN A 86 16.42 -10.62 6.78
CA ASN A 86 17.08 -10.29 8.04
C ASN A 86 16.26 -10.81 9.24
N PRO A 87 16.72 -11.88 9.92
CA PRO A 87 16.01 -12.43 11.07
C PRO A 87 15.89 -11.45 12.26
N ALA A 88 16.74 -10.42 12.32
CA ALA A 88 16.68 -9.39 13.35
C ALA A 88 15.69 -8.26 13.02
N ASN A 89 15.00 -8.30 11.87
CA ASN A 89 14.02 -7.30 11.49
C ASN A 89 12.82 -7.31 12.47
N PRO A 90 12.57 -6.21 13.21
CA PRO A 90 11.51 -6.20 14.22
C PRO A 90 10.12 -5.92 13.63
N ILE A 91 10.03 -5.54 12.35
CA ILE A 91 8.81 -5.01 11.73
C ILE A 91 8.15 -6.01 10.80
N ILE A 92 8.92 -6.70 9.96
CA ILE A 92 8.40 -7.59 8.93
C ILE A 92 8.17 -8.99 9.49
N GLY A 93 9.20 -9.75 9.82
CA GLY A 93 9.07 -11.06 10.47
C GLY A 93 7.94 -11.91 9.85
N VAL A 94 6.98 -12.28 10.69
CA VAL A 94 5.83 -13.13 10.33
C VAL A 94 4.85 -12.51 9.32
N ARG A 95 4.99 -11.22 9.01
CA ARG A 95 4.20 -10.54 7.96
C ARG A 95 4.68 -10.86 6.55
N SER A 96 5.90 -11.38 6.39
CA SER A 96 6.43 -11.88 5.13
C SER A 96 5.96 -13.31 4.85
N TYR A 97 5.87 -13.68 3.57
CA TYR A 97 5.65 -15.07 3.12
C TYR A 97 6.91 -15.94 3.24
N GLY A 98 8.11 -15.34 3.33
CA GLY A 98 9.34 -16.10 3.45
C GLY A 98 10.60 -15.24 3.32
N ASP A 99 11.73 -15.94 3.28
CA ASP A 99 13.08 -15.36 3.28
C ASP A 99 13.72 -15.32 1.88
N THR A 100 12.98 -15.76 0.86
CA THR A 100 13.43 -15.70 -0.54
C THR A 100 12.44 -14.94 -1.42
N PRO A 101 12.92 -14.18 -2.42
CA PRO A 101 12.08 -13.45 -3.36
C PRO A 101 11.09 -14.35 -4.11
N ALA A 102 11.51 -15.55 -4.47
CA ALA A 102 10.67 -16.50 -5.19
C ALA A 102 9.49 -17.00 -4.35
N THR A 103 9.72 -17.28 -3.07
CA THR A 103 8.67 -17.67 -2.12
C THR A 103 7.68 -16.52 -1.94
N VAL A 104 8.18 -15.31 -1.67
CA VAL A 104 7.34 -14.13 -1.48
C VAL A 104 6.50 -13.87 -2.74
N ALA A 105 7.10 -13.84 -3.92
CA ALA A 105 6.37 -13.62 -5.17
C ALA A 105 5.27 -14.67 -5.40
N LYS A 106 5.59 -15.95 -5.20
CA LYS A 106 4.66 -17.07 -5.40
C LYS A 106 3.38 -16.93 -4.57
N TYR A 107 3.52 -16.63 -3.27
CA TYR A 107 2.38 -16.57 -2.36
C TYR A 107 1.65 -15.23 -2.41
N ALA A 108 2.40 -14.12 -2.58
CA ALA A 108 1.80 -12.80 -2.74
C ALA A 108 0.89 -12.71 -3.98
N ALA A 109 1.25 -13.35 -5.09
CA ALA A 109 0.43 -13.44 -6.29
C ALA A 109 -0.97 -14.03 -6.00
N GLY A 110 -1.04 -15.09 -5.18
CA GLY A 110 -2.31 -15.67 -4.73
C GLY A 110 -3.15 -14.65 -3.94
N MET A 111 -2.55 -13.99 -2.95
CA MET A 111 -3.24 -12.99 -2.12
C MET A 111 -3.74 -11.81 -2.95
N ILE A 112 -2.92 -11.26 -3.84
CA ILE A 112 -3.28 -10.14 -4.72
C ILE A 112 -4.49 -10.50 -5.59
N ARG A 113 -4.46 -11.64 -6.26
CA ARG A 113 -5.59 -12.13 -7.08
C ARG A 113 -6.84 -12.36 -6.24
N GLY A 114 -6.69 -13.02 -5.09
CA GLY A 114 -7.80 -13.29 -4.18
C GLY A 114 -8.48 -12.02 -3.71
N LEU A 115 -7.76 -11.01 -3.26
CA LEU A 115 -8.31 -9.72 -2.83
C LEU A 115 -9.07 -9.02 -3.96
N GLN A 116 -8.52 -9.02 -5.19
CA GLN A 116 -9.18 -8.44 -6.36
C GLN A 116 -10.48 -9.20 -6.71
N ASP A 117 -10.44 -10.52 -6.72
CA ASP A 117 -11.63 -11.37 -6.96
C ASP A 117 -12.65 -11.24 -5.82
N GLY A 118 -12.22 -10.92 -4.60
CA GLY A 118 -13.07 -10.54 -3.46
C GLY A 118 -13.67 -9.13 -3.58
N GLY A 119 -13.32 -8.38 -4.62
CA GLY A 119 -13.95 -7.10 -4.97
C GLY A 119 -13.38 -5.87 -4.29
N VAL A 120 -12.14 -5.91 -3.81
CA VAL A 120 -11.42 -4.78 -3.23
C VAL A 120 -10.13 -4.50 -4.00
N LEU A 121 -9.68 -3.24 -3.99
CA LEU A 121 -8.30 -2.93 -4.35
C LEU A 121 -7.36 -3.47 -3.30
N CYS A 122 -6.13 -3.77 -3.72
CA CYS A 122 -5.04 -4.19 -2.85
C CYS A 122 -3.74 -3.52 -3.29
N LEU A 123 -2.69 -3.65 -2.49
CA LEU A 123 -1.38 -3.11 -2.85
C LEU A 123 -0.24 -4.02 -2.40
N ALA A 124 0.91 -3.88 -3.08
CA ALA A 124 2.16 -4.46 -2.62
C ALA A 124 2.95 -3.45 -1.78
N LYS A 125 3.50 -3.87 -0.63
CA LYS A 125 4.24 -3.01 0.30
C LYS A 125 5.44 -3.74 0.92
N HIS A 126 6.45 -3.01 1.35
CA HIS A 126 6.71 -1.57 1.38
C HIS A 126 7.87 -1.24 0.42
N PHE A 127 7.57 -0.64 -0.73
CA PHE A 127 8.53 -0.42 -1.81
C PHE A 127 9.64 0.59 -1.40
N PRO A 128 10.92 0.33 -1.73
CA PRO A 128 11.51 -0.75 -2.55
C PRO A 128 11.78 -2.06 -1.80
N GLY A 129 11.50 -2.17 -0.49
CA GLY A 129 11.64 -3.36 0.34
C GLY A 129 12.01 -3.02 1.78
N HIS A 130 11.32 -3.60 2.76
CA HIS A 130 11.50 -3.33 4.18
C HIS A 130 12.14 -4.53 4.93
N GLY A 131 12.43 -5.63 4.22
CA GLY A 131 12.79 -6.90 4.85
C GLY A 131 14.18 -6.92 5.51
N ASP A 132 15.11 -6.05 5.09
CA ASP A 132 16.48 -6.01 5.62
C ASP A 132 16.76 -4.83 6.58
N THR A 133 15.73 -4.17 7.06
CA THR A 133 15.92 -3.13 8.06
C THR A 133 16.19 -3.74 9.44
N SER A 134 17.18 -3.23 10.16
CA SER A 134 17.48 -3.60 11.54
C SER A 134 16.90 -2.62 12.56
N LEU A 135 16.35 -1.49 12.10
CA LEU A 135 15.79 -0.42 12.92
C LEU A 135 14.29 -0.30 12.67
N ASP A 136 13.56 0.00 13.72
CA ASP A 136 12.13 0.30 13.63
C ASP A 136 11.93 1.67 12.98
N SER A 137 11.30 1.69 11.83
CA SER A 137 10.94 2.91 11.09
C SER A 137 9.98 3.84 11.85
N HIS A 138 9.32 3.32 12.90
CA HIS A 138 8.54 4.15 13.81
C HIS A 138 9.38 5.00 14.74
N LEU A 139 10.65 4.64 14.96
CA LEU A 139 11.53 5.32 15.91
C LEU A 139 12.62 6.17 15.23
N THR A 140 13.12 5.72 14.08
CA THR A 140 14.24 6.34 13.35
C THR A 140 14.00 6.25 11.85
N LEU A 141 14.87 6.91 11.07
CA LEU A 141 14.89 6.75 9.62
C LEU A 141 15.78 5.54 9.25
N PRO A 142 15.20 4.38 8.91
CA PRO A 142 15.99 3.20 8.60
C PRO A 142 16.70 3.35 7.25
N CYS A 143 17.77 2.58 7.06
CA CYS A 143 18.56 2.57 5.84
C CYS A 143 18.83 1.13 5.42
N VAL A 144 18.70 0.86 4.13
CA VAL A 144 19.14 -0.38 3.48
C VAL A 144 20.30 -0.03 2.57
N ASP A 145 21.53 -0.27 3.08
CA ASP A 145 22.78 0.06 2.39
C ASP A 145 23.32 -1.20 1.69
N LYS A 146 22.71 -1.50 0.55
CA LYS A 146 23.08 -2.62 -0.33
C LYS A 146 23.41 -2.12 -1.73
N PRO A 147 24.32 -2.79 -2.47
CA PRO A 147 24.57 -2.49 -3.86
C PRO A 147 23.30 -2.67 -4.72
N ARG A 148 23.16 -1.89 -5.78
CA ARG A 148 22.00 -1.89 -6.68
C ARG A 148 21.65 -3.29 -7.18
N ASP A 149 22.63 -4.09 -7.58
CA ASP A 149 22.43 -5.43 -8.12
C ASP A 149 21.90 -6.42 -7.06
N GLU A 150 22.23 -6.23 -5.80
CA GLU A 150 21.66 -6.99 -4.69
C GLU A 150 20.21 -6.61 -4.45
N LEU A 151 19.90 -5.30 -4.40
CA LEU A 151 18.53 -4.79 -4.30
C LEU A 151 17.64 -5.33 -5.42
N GLU A 152 18.15 -5.38 -6.66
CA GLU A 152 17.41 -5.94 -7.80
C GLU A 152 17.06 -7.43 -7.61
N ARG A 153 17.99 -8.20 -7.06
CA ARG A 153 17.79 -9.64 -6.86
C ARG A 153 16.94 -9.97 -5.64
N MET A 154 16.97 -9.14 -4.61
CA MET A 154 16.32 -9.42 -3.31
C MET A 154 15.07 -8.57 -3.11
N GLU A 155 15.22 -7.27 -2.88
CA GLU A 155 14.14 -6.39 -2.47
C GLU A 155 13.17 -6.09 -3.62
N LEU A 156 13.68 -5.80 -4.82
CA LEU A 156 12.86 -5.38 -5.96
C LEU A 156 12.19 -6.54 -6.71
N ALA A 157 12.74 -7.75 -6.62
CA ALA A 157 12.23 -8.90 -7.37
C ALA A 157 10.76 -9.23 -7.08
N PRO A 158 10.26 -9.26 -5.81
CA PRO A 158 8.85 -9.49 -5.54
C PRO A 158 7.94 -8.38 -6.07
N PHE A 159 8.39 -7.12 -6.08
CA PHE A 159 7.61 -6.02 -6.66
C PHE A 159 7.51 -6.14 -8.17
N ARG A 160 8.59 -6.53 -8.87
CA ARG A 160 8.53 -6.81 -10.30
C ARG A 160 7.54 -7.92 -10.61
N ALA A 161 7.51 -8.97 -9.81
CA ALA A 161 6.54 -10.05 -9.94
C ALA A 161 5.11 -9.56 -9.68
N ALA A 162 4.88 -8.80 -8.61
CA ALA A 162 3.57 -8.24 -8.30
C ALA A 162 3.05 -7.30 -9.40
N ILE A 163 3.94 -6.50 -10.02
CA ILE A 163 3.60 -5.65 -11.18
C ILE A 163 3.19 -6.51 -12.38
N ALA A 164 3.96 -7.55 -12.69
CA ALA A 164 3.64 -8.47 -13.77
C ALA A 164 2.30 -9.22 -13.55
N ASP A 165 1.96 -9.50 -12.29
CA ASP A 165 0.67 -10.11 -11.88
C ASP A 165 -0.47 -9.08 -11.80
N GLY A 166 -0.24 -7.81 -12.13
CA GLY A 166 -1.26 -6.77 -12.22
C GLY A 166 -1.72 -6.22 -10.88
N VAL A 167 -0.82 -6.09 -9.90
CA VAL A 167 -1.14 -5.39 -8.65
C VAL A 167 -1.63 -3.97 -8.93
N PRO A 168 -2.80 -3.55 -8.37
CA PRO A 168 -3.38 -2.26 -8.71
C PRO A 168 -2.69 -1.06 -8.06
N ALA A 169 -1.98 -1.29 -6.94
CA ALA A 169 -1.28 -0.22 -6.22
C ALA A 169 0.02 -0.71 -5.57
N ILE A 170 0.91 0.22 -5.27
CA ILE A 170 2.16 -0.02 -4.52
C ILE A 170 2.29 1.06 -3.44
N MET A 171 2.63 0.63 -2.20
CA MET A 171 2.92 1.53 -1.10
C MET A 171 4.43 1.70 -0.93
N THR A 172 4.89 2.95 -0.82
CA THR A 172 6.30 3.29 -0.62
C THR A 172 6.68 3.29 0.86
N ALA A 173 7.94 2.99 1.15
CA ALA A 173 8.50 2.95 2.50
C ALA A 173 9.24 4.25 2.86
N HIS A 174 9.26 4.59 4.15
CA HIS A 174 10.08 5.70 4.69
C HIS A 174 11.49 5.21 5.06
N ILE A 175 12.24 4.73 4.06
CA ILE A 175 13.54 4.08 4.19
C ILE A 175 14.54 4.71 3.23
N LEU A 176 15.77 4.89 3.65
CA LEU A 176 16.88 5.32 2.81
C LEU A 176 17.45 4.15 2.01
N PHE A 177 17.70 4.38 0.73
CA PHE A 177 18.36 3.44 -0.18
C PHE A 177 19.46 4.18 -0.95
N PRO A 178 20.66 4.34 -0.37
CA PRO A 178 21.73 5.14 -0.98
C PRO A 178 22.12 4.70 -2.39
N ALA A 179 22.05 3.40 -2.70
CA ALA A 179 22.33 2.89 -4.04
C ALA A 179 21.25 3.22 -5.10
N LEU A 180 20.04 3.64 -4.67
CA LEU A 180 18.95 4.08 -5.55
C LEU A 180 18.84 5.61 -5.59
N ASP A 181 19.06 6.27 -4.45
CA ASP A 181 19.08 7.72 -4.32
C ASP A 181 20.00 8.14 -3.17
N ASP A 182 21.11 8.77 -3.49
CA ASP A 182 22.14 9.22 -2.56
C ASP A 182 21.87 10.61 -1.94
N SER A 183 20.71 11.21 -2.23
CA SER A 183 20.34 12.55 -1.74
C SER A 183 19.95 12.59 -0.24
N GLY A 184 19.84 11.44 0.42
CA GLY A 184 19.49 11.35 1.84
C GLY A 184 17.99 11.53 2.14
N VAL A 185 17.13 11.40 1.12
CA VAL A 185 15.67 11.38 1.28
C VAL A 185 15.13 9.94 1.27
N PRO A 186 14.09 9.62 2.05
CA PRO A 186 13.51 8.28 2.04
C PRO A 186 12.78 8.00 0.72
N ALA A 187 12.60 6.72 0.39
CA ALA A 187 12.02 6.28 -0.88
C ALA A 187 10.70 6.96 -1.22
N THR A 188 9.82 7.18 -0.24
CA THR A 188 8.54 7.90 -0.43
C THR A 188 8.71 9.31 -1.00
N MET A 189 9.81 9.99 -0.68
CA MET A 189 10.07 11.38 -1.10
C MET A 189 11.08 11.46 -2.25
N SER A 190 11.58 10.33 -2.72
CA SER A 190 12.59 10.27 -3.77
C SER A 190 11.95 10.17 -5.16
N ARG A 191 12.12 11.22 -5.96
CA ARG A 191 11.70 11.20 -7.37
C ARG A 191 12.48 10.17 -8.19
N ARG A 192 13.75 9.92 -7.84
CA ARG A 192 14.56 8.88 -8.50
C ARG A 192 13.96 7.49 -8.28
N ILE A 193 13.45 7.23 -7.06
CA ILE A 193 12.85 5.93 -6.71
C ILE A 193 11.42 5.82 -7.22
N VAL A 194 10.55 6.79 -6.95
CA VAL A 194 9.13 6.69 -7.31
C VAL A 194 8.93 6.89 -8.81
N THR A 195 9.38 8.00 -9.37
CA THR A 195 9.20 8.27 -10.80
C THR A 195 10.23 7.54 -11.65
N GLY A 196 11.52 7.60 -11.27
CA GLY A 196 12.59 7.01 -12.07
C GLY A 196 12.55 5.48 -12.08
N LEU A 197 12.65 4.86 -10.92
CA LEU A 197 12.71 3.41 -10.82
C LEU A 197 11.32 2.77 -10.99
N LEU A 198 10.33 3.12 -10.13
CA LEU A 198 9.06 2.40 -10.11
C LEU A 198 8.24 2.64 -11.38
N ARG A 199 8.03 3.91 -11.77
CA ARG A 199 7.26 4.22 -12.99
C ARG A 199 8.07 4.04 -14.26
N GLY A 200 9.34 4.51 -14.28
CA GLY A 200 10.20 4.45 -15.46
C GLY A 200 10.73 3.04 -15.73
N GLU A 201 11.66 2.55 -14.91
CA GLU A 201 12.36 1.28 -15.17
C GLU A 201 11.46 0.05 -14.96
N MET A 202 10.58 0.05 -13.94
CA MET A 202 9.67 -1.06 -13.67
C MET A 202 8.32 -0.93 -14.41
N SER A 203 8.09 0.19 -15.11
CA SER A 203 6.90 0.45 -15.93
C SER A 203 5.58 0.33 -15.17
N PHE A 204 5.56 0.67 -13.89
CA PHE A 204 4.35 0.60 -13.07
C PHE A 204 3.39 1.75 -13.41
N THR A 205 2.17 1.42 -13.80
CA THR A 205 1.12 2.38 -14.21
C THR A 205 -0.03 2.51 -13.20
N GLY A 206 -0.03 1.70 -12.14
CA GLY A 206 -1.06 1.72 -11.09
C GLY A 206 -0.89 2.87 -10.10
N LEU A 207 -1.65 2.82 -9.01
CA LEU A 207 -1.58 3.81 -7.94
C LEU A 207 -0.30 3.64 -7.10
N VAL A 208 0.34 4.76 -6.78
CA VAL A 208 1.40 4.80 -5.76
C VAL A 208 0.86 5.51 -4.53
N THR A 209 0.92 4.84 -3.39
CA THR A 209 0.56 5.43 -2.09
C THR A 209 1.78 5.55 -1.19
N SER A 210 1.81 6.55 -0.32
CA SER A 210 2.77 6.58 0.77
C SER A 210 2.38 5.61 1.87
N ASP A 211 3.31 5.22 2.74
CA ASP A 211 3.00 4.86 4.11
C ASP A 211 2.58 6.12 4.89
N CYS A 212 2.15 5.97 6.15
CA CYS A 212 1.64 7.10 6.95
C CYS A 212 2.71 8.18 7.15
N MET A 213 2.42 9.40 6.68
CA MET A 213 3.35 10.54 6.78
C MET A 213 3.48 11.10 8.21
N GLU A 214 2.72 10.55 9.15
CA GLU A 214 2.82 10.90 10.58
C GLU A 214 3.77 9.97 11.35
N MET A 215 4.42 9.01 10.67
CA MET A 215 5.48 8.19 11.29
C MET A 215 6.67 9.06 11.71
N GLN A 216 7.29 8.71 12.83
CA GLN A 216 8.39 9.51 13.40
C GLN A 216 9.57 9.69 12.44
N ALA A 217 9.82 8.71 11.57
CA ALA A 217 10.81 8.80 10.51
C ALA A 217 10.58 10.01 9.57
N VAL A 218 9.33 10.39 9.34
CA VAL A 218 8.98 11.56 8.52
C VAL A 218 8.93 12.82 9.39
N GLN A 219 8.20 12.77 10.51
CA GLN A 219 7.95 13.94 11.35
C GLN A 219 9.25 14.61 11.84
N LYS A 220 10.20 13.80 12.33
CA LYS A 220 11.46 14.31 12.92
C LYS A 220 12.38 14.94 11.89
N PHE A 221 12.44 14.40 10.68
CA PHE A 221 13.46 14.78 9.70
C PHE A 221 12.94 15.78 8.65
N PHE A 222 11.65 15.76 8.36
CA PHE A 222 11.08 16.54 7.25
C PHE A 222 9.89 17.39 7.67
N GLY A 223 9.19 17.05 8.75
CA GLY A 223 7.86 17.58 9.08
C GLY A 223 6.78 17.02 8.15
N SER A 224 5.62 16.66 8.71
CA SER A 224 4.59 15.93 7.94
C SER A 224 4.10 16.68 6.70
N VAL A 225 3.83 17.99 6.78
CA VAL A 225 3.34 18.77 5.63
C VAL A 225 4.39 18.88 4.53
N ASN A 226 5.65 19.15 4.87
CA ASN A 226 6.73 19.19 3.88
C ASN A 226 6.97 17.81 3.26
N GLY A 227 6.87 16.75 4.07
CA GLY A 227 6.94 15.37 3.60
C GLY A 227 5.84 15.05 2.59
N VAL A 228 4.60 15.51 2.84
CA VAL A 228 3.48 15.36 1.88
C VAL A 228 3.82 16.01 0.54
N LEU A 229 4.28 17.26 0.54
CA LEU A 229 4.65 17.96 -0.70
C LEU A 229 5.82 17.26 -1.42
N ALA A 230 6.80 16.76 -0.66
CA ALA A 230 7.92 16.02 -1.24
C ALA A 230 7.47 14.69 -1.86
N ALA A 231 6.56 13.96 -1.21
CA ALA A 231 5.99 12.72 -1.73
C ALA A 231 5.18 12.97 -3.02
N MET A 232 4.35 14.03 -3.05
CA MET A 232 3.63 14.43 -4.26
C MET A 232 4.59 14.76 -5.41
N ASN A 233 5.64 15.55 -5.15
CA ASN A 233 6.69 15.84 -6.14
C ASN A 233 7.47 14.61 -6.60
N ALA A 234 7.58 13.59 -5.76
CA ALA A 234 8.20 12.33 -6.13
C ALA A 234 7.33 11.47 -7.06
N GLY A 235 6.01 11.74 -7.16
CA GLY A 235 5.07 11.02 -8.02
C GLY A 235 4.15 10.06 -7.26
N VAL A 236 3.98 10.25 -5.94
CA VAL A 236 3.00 9.53 -5.10
C VAL A 236 1.61 10.09 -5.37
N ASP A 237 0.63 9.22 -5.64
CA ASP A 237 -0.76 9.59 -5.96
C ASP A 237 -1.63 9.79 -4.71
N LEU A 238 -1.44 8.95 -3.71
CA LEU A 238 -2.22 8.94 -2.48
C LEU A 238 -1.28 9.09 -1.28
N VAL A 239 -1.37 10.20 -0.57
CA VAL A 239 -0.53 10.48 0.59
C VAL A 239 -1.33 10.28 1.86
N LEU A 240 -0.91 9.34 2.72
CA LEU A 240 -1.65 8.93 3.91
C LEU A 240 -1.29 9.77 5.14
N LEU A 241 -2.33 10.34 5.76
CA LEU A 241 -2.30 10.98 7.07
C LEU A 241 -3.40 10.33 7.92
N SER A 242 -3.02 9.49 8.88
CA SER A 242 -3.95 8.50 9.46
C SER A 242 -4.36 8.81 10.90
N HIS A 243 -3.72 9.76 11.58
CA HIS A 243 -3.90 9.98 13.01
C HIS A 243 -4.48 11.36 13.35
N THR A 244 -4.06 12.42 12.64
CA THR A 244 -4.37 13.80 12.99
C THR A 244 -5.21 14.48 11.91
N THR A 245 -6.51 14.58 12.12
CA THR A 245 -7.47 15.17 11.15
C THR A 245 -7.09 16.60 10.74
N LEU A 246 -6.66 17.43 11.68
CA LEU A 246 -6.25 18.82 11.37
C LEU A 246 -5.06 18.87 10.43
N LEU A 247 -4.11 17.96 10.57
CA LEU A 247 -2.93 17.88 9.72
C LEU A 247 -3.29 17.57 8.26
N SER A 248 -4.33 16.76 8.03
CA SER A 248 -4.84 16.49 6.68
C SER A 248 -5.34 17.76 5.99
N GLY A 249 -6.03 18.63 6.73
CA GLY A 249 -6.50 19.92 6.24
C GLY A 249 -5.35 20.89 5.93
N GLU A 250 -4.34 20.96 6.80
CA GLU A 250 -3.14 21.77 6.60
C GLU A 250 -2.34 21.29 5.36
N ALA A 251 -2.17 19.98 5.22
CA ALA A 251 -1.49 19.38 4.07
C ALA A 251 -2.24 19.66 2.76
N ALA A 252 -3.57 19.52 2.75
CA ALA A 252 -4.38 19.82 1.57
C ALA A 252 -4.28 21.30 1.16
N LYS A 253 -4.29 22.21 2.12
CA LYS A 253 -4.09 23.64 1.87
C LYS A 253 -2.70 23.92 1.30
N ALA A 254 -1.65 23.36 1.91
CA ALA A 254 -0.28 23.52 1.43
C ALA A 254 -0.09 22.96 0.01
N ALA A 255 -0.73 21.82 -0.32
CA ALA A 255 -0.71 21.25 -1.66
C ALA A 255 -1.40 22.17 -2.69
N ALA A 256 -2.54 22.75 -2.34
CA ALA A 256 -3.23 23.73 -3.20
C ALA A 256 -2.39 24.98 -3.46
N GLU A 257 -1.75 25.53 -2.44
CA GLU A 257 -0.83 26.67 -2.54
C GLU A 257 0.42 26.31 -3.39
N ALA A 258 0.97 25.11 -3.21
CA ALA A 258 2.11 24.62 -3.98
C ALA A 258 1.76 24.45 -5.46
N LEU A 259 0.55 23.98 -5.77
CA LEU A 259 0.04 23.88 -7.15
C LEU A 259 -0.16 25.27 -7.78
N GLN A 260 -0.73 26.23 -7.04
CA GLN A 260 -0.94 27.60 -7.52
C GLN A 260 0.38 28.34 -7.79
N SER A 261 1.39 28.10 -6.94
CA SER A 261 2.71 28.72 -7.06
C SER A 261 3.66 28.02 -8.06
N GLY A 262 3.24 26.90 -8.65
CA GLY A 262 4.06 26.10 -9.56
C GLY A 262 5.15 25.26 -8.88
N LYS A 263 5.10 25.10 -7.56
CA LYS A 263 5.96 24.17 -6.81
C LYS A 263 5.60 22.71 -7.05
N LEU A 264 4.33 22.43 -7.33
CA LEU A 264 3.84 21.14 -7.84
C LEU A 264 3.49 21.33 -9.31
N ASP A 265 3.95 20.40 -10.17
CA ASP A 265 3.64 20.42 -11.59
C ASP A 265 2.17 20.04 -11.82
N ARG A 266 1.43 20.93 -12.49
CA ARG A 266 -0.01 20.75 -12.74
C ARG A 266 -0.31 19.50 -13.56
N LYS A 267 0.48 19.24 -14.61
CA LYS A 267 0.26 18.09 -15.49
C LYS A 267 0.47 16.78 -14.74
N GLU A 268 1.53 16.69 -13.91
CA GLU A 268 1.78 15.49 -13.10
C GLU A 268 0.65 15.25 -12.07
N MET A 269 0.10 16.33 -11.50
CA MET A 269 -1.06 16.21 -10.58
C MET A 269 -2.33 15.77 -11.30
N GLU A 270 -2.59 16.27 -12.51
CA GLU A 270 -3.71 15.82 -13.34
C GLU A 270 -3.57 14.34 -13.72
N GLU A 271 -2.38 13.90 -14.13
CA GLU A 271 -2.10 12.48 -14.39
C GLU A 271 -2.31 11.59 -13.15
N SER A 272 -1.97 12.12 -11.95
CA SER A 272 -2.22 11.43 -10.68
C SER A 272 -3.72 11.30 -10.40
N VAL A 273 -4.49 12.36 -10.60
CA VAL A 273 -5.96 12.34 -10.48
C VAL A 273 -6.58 11.34 -11.46
N ASP A 274 -6.10 11.30 -12.71
CA ASP A 274 -6.59 10.35 -13.71
C ASP A 274 -6.38 8.90 -13.26
N ARG A 275 -5.22 8.57 -12.68
CA ARG A 275 -4.97 7.23 -12.09
C ARG A 275 -5.93 6.91 -10.95
N ILE A 276 -6.19 7.89 -10.07
CA ILE A 276 -7.15 7.74 -8.95
C ILE A 276 -8.57 7.48 -9.48
N LEU A 277 -9.02 8.27 -10.45
CA LEU A 277 -10.36 8.12 -11.04
C LEU A 277 -10.50 6.80 -11.78
N ALA A 278 -9.48 6.36 -12.53
CA ALA A 278 -9.47 5.07 -13.20
C ALA A 278 -9.57 3.90 -12.20
N ALA A 279 -8.88 3.97 -11.06
CA ALA A 279 -8.97 2.95 -10.01
C ALA A 279 -10.37 2.94 -9.35
N LYS A 280 -10.96 4.11 -9.09
CA LYS A 280 -12.34 4.23 -8.58
C LYS A 280 -13.37 3.65 -9.56
N ALA A 281 -13.20 3.89 -10.85
CA ALA A 281 -14.08 3.32 -11.88
C ALA A 281 -14.02 1.79 -11.92
N LYS A 282 -12.84 1.18 -11.75
CA LYS A 282 -12.71 -0.29 -11.66
C LYS A 282 -13.47 -0.85 -10.46
N LEU A 283 -13.40 -0.20 -9.30
CA LEU A 283 -14.15 -0.62 -8.10
C LEU A 283 -15.67 -0.53 -8.30
N ALA A 284 -16.15 0.50 -8.98
CA ALA A 284 -17.58 0.69 -9.25
C ALA A 284 -18.13 -0.37 -10.22
N ALA A 285 -17.30 -0.94 -11.09
CA ALA A 285 -17.69 -1.98 -12.03
C ALA A 285 -17.90 -3.37 -11.40
N VAL A 286 -17.46 -3.58 -10.14
CA VAL A 286 -17.66 -4.85 -9.41
C VAL A 286 -19.07 -4.90 -8.82
N PRO A 287 -19.99 -5.77 -9.30
CA PRO A 287 -21.38 -5.79 -8.84
C PRO A 287 -21.44 -6.25 -7.36
N ALA A 288 -22.12 -5.48 -6.53
CA ALA A 288 -22.39 -5.87 -5.12
C ALA A 288 -23.17 -7.21 -5.01
N ALA A 289 -23.97 -7.53 -6.02
CA ALA A 289 -24.79 -8.74 -6.06
C ALA A 289 -24.00 -10.04 -6.35
N ALA A 290 -22.82 -9.98 -6.93
CA ALA A 290 -21.98 -11.14 -7.21
C ALA A 290 -21.41 -11.77 -5.92
N LEU A 291 -21.28 -10.97 -4.85
CA LEU A 291 -20.65 -11.33 -3.59
C LEU A 291 -21.61 -11.96 -2.55
N MET A 292 -22.93 -11.85 -2.74
CA MET A 292 -23.92 -12.43 -1.80
C MET A 292 -24.20 -13.91 -2.03
N ARG A 293 -23.64 -14.55 -3.06
CA ARG A 293 -23.99 -15.92 -3.46
C ARG A 293 -23.18 -17.04 -2.79
N SER A 294 -22.20 -16.72 -1.97
CA SER A 294 -21.28 -17.73 -1.44
C SER A 294 -21.40 -18.02 0.07
N ARG A 295 -22.37 -17.45 0.78
CA ARG A 295 -22.61 -17.91 2.17
C ARG A 295 -23.49 -19.18 2.15
N PRO A 296 -22.99 -20.33 2.67
CA PRO A 296 -23.89 -21.41 3.04
C PRO A 296 -24.85 -20.90 4.13
N PRO A 297 -26.10 -21.39 4.19
CA PRO A 297 -27.02 -21.04 5.26
C PRO A 297 -26.43 -21.45 6.63
N PRO A 298 -26.79 -20.71 7.71
CA PRO A 298 -26.29 -20.96 9.05
C PRO A 298 -26.60 -22.38 9.55
#